data_71e5da5c656126b793668ac3a854a9d0
#
_entry.id   71e5da5c656126b793668ac3a854a9d0
#
_cell.length_a   1.000
_cell.length_b   1.000
_cell.length_c   1.000
_cell.angle_alpha   90.00
_cell.angle_beta   90.00
_cell.angle_gamma   90.00
#
_symmetry.space_group_name_H-M   'P 1'
#
loop_
_entity.id
_entity.type
_entity.pdbx_description
1 polymer ?
#
loop_
_entity_poly.entity_id
_entity_poly.type
_entity_poly.pdbx_seq_one_letter_code
_entity_poly.pdbx_strand_id
1 'polypeptide(L)'
;MSEVKAGSSNTHILAPLHVNELANRTWDATCDVLIIGWGAAGACAALEARANGAHVIIADRFTGGGASAKSGGVVYAGGGTRQQRDAGFNDSPEAMFDYLKHETQGVVSDDTLRQFCAHSISNLNWLESHGARYAHSMPPGGKTSYPSDDYFLYYSGNEQVPSHAGSHPPAPRGHRTVGKGQCGAVLFGHLKDACLRAGVQPLLQSAARRLVTDNAGRVIGAELWRIPADTREAKQHARLAARAERLQNFAPGYCDRLRQKVSQLERDFAQPMLVKAERGVILSTGGFIFNRDLIRDHAPKFRRNFKVGATGCDGSGLLLGQSVGGHSERLNRVSAWRFINPPLCWPKGIVVNTSGQRFCNEEVYGATLGQPLCEEHDGKAWLVLDARLRKQSIRQALFGGYWWFQSVPALALMLLKVRKGQTPEQLASACGMQPAELSRALQAYNAAARGTAPDAFGKSMGSRQVLDKGPFYACDIGVGNPIFPLGALTLGGLKVDEQNGAVLDAQGQPIAGLYSAGRTAIGVASHLYISGLSLADCVFSGRRAARAITGHSTCAHNDAHATAQTA
;
A
#
# COMPACT_ATOMS: atom_id res chain seq x y z
N MET A 1 13.63 -0.29 -35.79
CA MET A 1 12.31 0.00 -35.21
C MET A 1 11.71 -1.33 -34.76
N SER A 2 11.90 -1.69 -33.50
CA SER A 2 11.28 -2.91 -32.93
C SER A 2 9.91 -2.50 -32.39
N GLU A 3 8.86 -2.94 -33.06
CA GLU A 3 7.50 -2.89 -32.54
C GLU A 3 7.49 -3.57 -31.15
N VAL A 4 7.26 -2.81 -30.11
CA VAL A 4 6.92 -3.35 -28.80
C VAL A 4 5.58 -4.08 -28.99
N LYS A 5 5.62 -5.42 -28.94
CA LYS A 5 4.42 -6.27 -29.01
C LYS A 5 3.33 -5.66 -28.14
N ALA A 6 2.19 -5.36 -28.75
CA ALA A 6 0.97 -4.94 -28.06
C ALA A 6 0.56 -6.04 -27.06
N GLY A 7 1.08 -5.93 -25.84
CA GLY A 7 0.70 -6.80 -24.72
C GLY A 7 -0.77 -6.53 -24.35
N SER A 8 -1.42 -7.48 -23.69
CA SER A 8 -2.81 -7.41 -23.23
C SER A 8 -3.04 -6.33 -22.15
N SER A 9 -2.05 -5.52 -21.82
CA SER A 9 -2.14 -4.46 -20.80
C SER A 9 -2.83 -3.22 -21.37
N ASN A 10 -3.68 -2.61 -20.56
CA ASN A 10 -4.33 -1.33 -20.88
C ASN A 10 -3.37 -0.12 -20.76
N THR A 11 -2.07 -0.36 -20.59
CA THR A 11 -1.03 0.65 -20.40
C THR A 11 -0.23 0.77 -21.69
N HIS A 12 -0.34 1.92 -22.36
CA HIS A 12 0.40 2.21 -23.57
C HIS A 12 1.40 3.33 -23.30
N ILE A 13 2.66 2.97 -23.09
CA ILE A 13 3.78 3.92 -23.01
C ILE A 13 4.53 3.87 -24.33
N LEU A 14 4.78 5.04 -24.89
CA LEU A 14 5.51 5.23 -26.14
C LEU A 14 7.00 5.49 -25.84
N ALA A 15 7.84 5.34 -26.85
CA ALA A 15 9.24 5.76 -26.76
C ALA A 15 9.33 7.25 -26.38
N PRO A 16 10.36 7.68 -25.65
CA PRO A 16 10.58 9.07 -25.34
C PRO A 16 10.57 9.94 -26.60
N LEU A 17 10.08 11.16 -26.48
CA LEU A 17 10.10 12.14 -27.58
C LEU A 17 11.31 13.05 -27.38
N HIS A 18 12.19 13.10 -28.36
CA HIS A 18 13.32 14.02 -28.32
C HIS A 18 12.87 15.43 -28.74
N VAL A 19 13.39 16.48 -28.10
CA VAL A 19 13.01 17.88 -28.39
C VAL A 19 13.13 18.23 -29.87
N ASN A 20 14.12 17.70 -30.56
CA ASN A 20 14.31 17.93 -32.01
C ASN A 20 13.20 17.28 -32.87
N GLU A 21 12.49 16.29 -32.34
CA GLU A 21 11.36 15.66 -33.02
C GLU A 21 10.05 16.46 -32.86
N LEU A 22 10.06 17.50 -32.02
CA LEU A 22 8.91 18.40 -31.87
C LEU A 22 8.67 19.18 -33.17
N ALA A 23 9.69 19.38 -33.98
CA ALA A 23 9.64 20.08 -35.29
C ALA A 23 8.84 21.39 -35.18
N ASN A 24 7.59 21.40 -35.69
CA ASN A 24 6.69 22.56 -35.66
C ASN A 24 5.66 22.50 -34.52
N ARG A 25 5.76 21.56 -33.57
CA ARG A 25 4.85 21.47 -32.43
C ARG A 25 5.28 22.43 -31.30
N THR A 26 4.37 23.23 -30.83
CA THR A 26 4.58 24.11 -29.68
C THR A 26 4.17 23.38 -28.38
N TRP A 27 4.69 23.84 -27.26
CA TRP A 27 4.23 23.42 -25.95
C TRP A 27 2.83 23.97 -25.68
N ASP A 28 1.88 23.11 -25.32
CA ASP A 28 0.51 23.49 -25.00
C ASP A 28 0.39 24.09 -23.61
N ALA A 29 1.31 23.73 -22.70
CA ALA A 29 1.41 24.30 -21.37
C ALA A 29 2.86 24.27 -20.86
N THR A 30 3.18 25.19 -19.95
CA THR A 30 4.51 25.26 -19.30
C THR A 30 4.32 25.41 -17.79
N CYS A 31 5.16 24.70 -17.02
CA CYS A 31 5.22 24.81 -15.56
C CYS A 31 6.67 24.63 -15.09
N ASP A 32 6.94 24.94 -13.82
CA ASP A 32 8.22 24.59 -13.22
C ASP A 32 8.31 23.07 -12.98
N VAL A 33 7.28 22.49 -12.37
CA VAL A 33 7.24 21.08 -11.99
C VAL A 33 5.97 20.42 -12.55
N LEU A 34 6.14 19.39 -13.37
CA LEU A 34 5.07 18.51 -13.80
C LEU A 34 5.01 17.27 -12.90
N ILE A 35 3.85 17.00 -12.31
CA ILE A 35 3.62 15.81 -11.50
C ILE A 35 2.68 14.87 -12.25
N ILE A 36 3.08 13.61 -12.43
CA ILE A 36 2.29 12.59 -13.10
C ILE A 36 1.76 11.60 -12.06
N GLY A 37 0.44 11.64 -11.84
CA GLY A 37 -0.30 10.88 -10.83
C GLY A 37 -0.70 11.73 -9.62
N TRP A 38 -2.01 11.91 -9.42
CA TRP A 38 -2.59 12.66 -8.31
C TRP A 38 -3.12 11.73 -7.22
N GLY A 39 -2.23 10.91 -6.63
CA GLY A 39 -2.44 10.23 -5.37
C GLY A 39 -1.85 11.04 -4.20
N ALA A 40 -1.68 10.42 -3.02
CA ALA A 40 -1.10 11.11 -1.86
C ALA A 40 0.32 11.61 -2.14
N ALA A 41 1.19 10.82 -2.78
CA ALA A 41 2.55 11.24 -3.08
C ALA A 41 2.60 12.46 -4.00
N GLY A 42 1.80 12.44 -5.08
CA GLY A 42 1.71 13.57 -6.00
C GLY A 42 1.12 14.83 -5.34
N ALA A 43 0.10 14.67 -4.49
CA ALA A 43 -0.49 15.79 -3.75
C ALA A 43 0.52 16.40 -2.77
N CYS A 44 1.27 15.56 -2.02
CA CYS A 44 2.31 16.05 -1.11
C CYS A 44 3.46 16.74 -1.86
N ALA A 45 3.88 16.18 -3.00
CA ALA A 45 4.89 16.82 -3.85
C ALA A 45 4.39 18.16 -4.40
N ALA A 46 3.13 18.24 -4.85
CA ALA A 46 2.54 19.48 -5.39
C ALA A 46 2.48 20.59 -4.33
N LEU A 47 2.03 20.25 -3.12
CA LEU A 47 1.95 21.21 -2.01
C LEU A 47 3.32 21.73 -1.58
N GLU A 48 4.30 20.83 -1.44
CA GLU A 48 5.67 21.22 -1.08
C GLU A 48 6.32 22.07 -2.18
N ALA A 49 6.14 21.71 -3.47
CA ALA A 49 6.67 22.49 -4.59
C ALA A 49 6.01 23.87 -4.66
N ARG A 50 4.69 23.98 -4.41
CA ARG A 50 3.98 25.27 -4.33
C ARG A 50 4.46 26.11 -3.15
N ALA A 51 4.69 25.50 -1.99
CA ALA A 51 5.24 26.19 -0.84
C ALA A 51 6.64 26.79 -1.12
N ASN A 52 7.40 26.15 -2.02
CA ASN A 52 8.70 26.63 -2.50
C ASN A 52 8.59 27.57 -3.73
N GLY A 53 7.42 28.11 -4.04
CA GLY A 53 7.17 29.10 -5.08
C GLY A 53 7.08 28.56 -6.51
N ALA A 54 7.15 27.24 -6.73
CA ALA A 54 7.10 26.68 -8.08
C ALA A 54 5.69 26.73 -8.68
N HIS A 55 5.58 26.97 -9.98
CA HIS A 55 4.36 26.74 -10.75
C HIS A 55 4.20 25.23 -11.02
N VAL A 56 3.08 24.65 -10.55
CA VAL A 56 2.87 23.18 -10.57
C VAL A 56 1.66 22.82 -11.41
N ILE A 57 1.88 21.92 -12.37
CA ILE A 57 0.82 21.18 -13.08
C ILE A 57 0.84 19.74 -12.57
N ILE A 58 -0.35 19.21 -12.22
CA ILE A 58 -0.50 17.81 -11.82
C ILE A 58 -1.45 17.09 -12.79
N ALA A 59 -0.95 16.06 -13.46
CA ALA A 59 -1.71 15.27 -14.42
C ALA A 59 -2.18 13.95 -13.79
N ASP A 60 -3.44 13.59 -14.01
CA ASP A 60 -3.99 12.30 -13.61
C ASP A 60 -4.84 11.70 -14.73
N ARG A 61 -4.64 10.39 -14.97
CA ARG A 61 -5.40 9.63 -15.96
C ARG A 61 -6.91 9.60 -15.68
N PHE A 62 -7.30 9.79 -14.42
CA PHE A 62 -8.69 9.77 -13.95
C PHE A 62 -9.06 11.11 -13.29
N THR A 63 -9.64 11.05 -12.10
CA THR A 63 -10.13 12.21 -11.35
C THR A 63 -9.30 12.53 -10.10
N GLY A 64 -8.14 11.89 -9.98
CA GLY A 64 -7.27 11.95 -8.81
C GLY A 64 -7.67 10.97 -7.71
N GLY A 65 -6.83 10.87 -6.69
CA GLY A 65 -6.98 10.02 -5.50
C GLY A 65 -6.29 8.68 -5.60
N GLY A 66 -6.39 8.00 -6.73
CA GLY A 66 -5.76 6.71 -6.95
C GLY A 66 -5.98 5.71 -5.82
N ALA A 67 -4.96 4.92 -5.50
CA ALA A 67 -5.01 3.96 -4.40
C ALA A 67 -5.11 4.63 -3.02
N SER A 68 -4.62 5.86 -2.88
CA SER A 68 -4.67 6.61 -1.60
C SER A 68 -6.10 6.87 -1.16
N ALA A 69 -6.97 7.31 -2.07
CA ALA A 69 -8.38 7.54 -1.77
C ALA A 69 -9.16 6.25 -1.48
N LYS A 70 -8.66 5.08 -1.91
CA LYS A 70 -9.27 3.77 -1.65
C LYS A 70 -8.73 3.07 -0.41
N SER A 71 -7.69 3.62 0.19
CA SER A 71 -7.05 3.07 1.39
C SER A 71 -7.88 3.31 2.65
N GLY A 72 -7.45 2.70 3.75
CA GLY A 72 -8.00 2.99 5.07
C GLY A 72 -7.73 4.39 5.59
N GLY A 73 -6.90 5.20 4.92
CA GLY A 73 -6.51 6.52 5.41
C GLY A 73 -5.64 6.47 6.66
N VAL A 74 -4.87 5.40 6.82
CA VAL A 74 -3.94 5.22 7.94
C VAL A 74 -2.57 5.73 7.52
N VAL A 75 -1.98 6.57 8.35
CA VAL A 75 -0.59 7.04 8.23
C VAL A 75 0.22 6.39 9.35
N TYR A 76 1.31 5.71 9.00
CA TYR A 76 2.23 5.13 9.97
C TYR A 76 3.12 6.24 10.52
N ALA A 77 2.90 6.63 11.76
CA ALA A 77 3.65 7.68 12.42
C ALA A 77 3.99 7.29 13.85
N GLY A 78 5.15 7.72 14.33
CA GLY A 78 5.65 7.41 15.67
C GLY A 78 6.63 8.48 16.13
N GLY A 79 7.46 8.10 17.09
CA GLY A 79 8.47 9.01 17.64
C GLY A 79 7.91 9.94 18.73
N GLY A 80 6.75 9.62 19.31
CA GLY A 80 6.11 10.44 20.35
C GLY A 80 5.15 11.48 19.78
N THR A 81 4.25 11.06 18.88
CA THR A 81 3.18 11.94 18.40
C THR A 81 2.27 12.40 19.54
N ARG A 82 1.57 13.52 19.35
CA ARG A 82 0.58 13.99 20.34
C ARG A 82 -0.45 12.89 20.67
N GLN A 83 -0.94 12.20 19.65
CA GLN A 83 -1.93 11.12 19.79
C GLN A 83 -1.38 9.94 20.61
N GLN A 84 -0.10 9.58 20.45
CA GLN A 84 0.54 8.56 21.29
C GLN A 84 0.62 9.00 22.76
N ARG A 85 1.08 10.23 23.03
CA ARG A 85 1.15 10.77 24.40
C ARG A 85 -0.22 10.86 25.05
N ASP A 86 -1.24 11.35 24.32
CA ASP A 86 -2.63 11.47 24.82
C ASP A 86 -3.23 10.08 25.15
N ALA A 87 -2.77 9.02 24.46
CA ALA A 87 -3.13 7.63 24.74
C ALA A 87 -2.24 6.95 25.82
N GLY A 88 -1.29 7.67 26.41
CA GLY A 88 -0.42 7.17 27.49
C GLY A 88 0.80 6.37 27.02
N PHE A 89 1.23 6.53 25.75
CA PHE A 89 2.39 5.84 25.21
C PHE A 89 3.60 6.77 25.07
N ASN A 90 4.75 6.27 25.49
CA ASN A 90 6.04 6.88 25.18
C ASN A 90 6.65 6.17 23.97
N ASP A 91 6.94 6.92 22.93
CA ASP A 91 7.63 6.44 21.72
C ASP A 91 8.74 7.42 21.37
N SER A 92 9.77 6.96 20.67
CA SER A 92 10.85 7.83 20.20
C SER A 92 11.20 7.52 18.75
N PRO A 93 11.87 8.43 18.02
CA PRO A 93 12.39 8.16 16.69
C PRO A 93 13.30 6.92 16.66
N GLU A 94 14.09 6.69 17.70
CA GLU A 94 14.98 5.53 17.86
C GLU A 94 14.19 4.24 18.00
N ALA A 95 13.16 4.23 18.85
CA ALA A 95 12.28 3.08 19.03
C ALA A 95 11.52 2.73 17.74
N MET A 96 11.11 3.77 17.00
CA MET A 96 10.48 3.60 15.67
C MET A 96 11.49 3.06 14.67
N PHE A 97 12.74 3.54 14.67
CA PHE A 97 13.81 3.10 13.79
C PHE A 97 14.16 1.62 14.04
N ASP A 98 14.37 1.20 15.29
CA ASP A 98 14.72 -0.17 15.65
C ASP A 98 13.65 -1.16 15.15
N TYR A 99 12.38 -0.84 15.37
CA TYR A 99 11.29 -1.65 14.87
C TYR A 99 11.24 -1.69 13.34
N LEU A 100 11.30 -0.52 12.67
CA LEU A 100 11.22 -0.46 11.22
C LEU A 100 12.45 -1.06 10.53
N LYS A 101 13.63 -1.01 11.13
CA LYS A 101 14.83 -1.67 10.62
C LYS A 101 14.61 -3.18 10.48
N HIS A 102 13.95 -3.80 11.46
CA HIS A 102 13.57 -5.21 11.39
C HIS A 102 12.55 -5.48 10.28
N GLU A 103 11.53 -4.63 10.14
CA GLU A 103 10.46 -4.81 9.14
C GLU A 103 10.90 -4.49 7.72
N THR A 104 11.76 -3.50 7.52
CA THR A 104 12.20 -3.03 6.19
C THR A 104 13.36 -3.83 5.62
N GLN A 105 14.14 -4.50 6.46
CA GLN A 105 15.27 -5.38 6.10
C GLN A 105 16.23 -4.73 5.07
N GLY A 106 16.59 -3.47 5.29
CA GLY A 106 17.57 -2.76 4.46
C GLY A 106 17.07 -2.41 3.05
N VAL A 107 15.77 -2.28 2.83
CA VAL A 107 15.22 -1.82 1.55
C VAL A 107 15.62 -0.38 1.21
N VAL A 108 15.85 0.40 2.23
CA VAL A 108 16.50 1.73 2.19
C VAL A 108 17.67 1.73 3.16
N SER A 109 18.59 2.67 3.01
CA SER A 109 19.72 2.85 3.93
C SER A 109 19.25 3.19 5.35
N ASP A 110 20.10 2.89 6.34
CA ASP A 110 19.83 3.25 7.74
C ASP A 110 19.66 4.78 7.89
N ASP A 111 20.39 5.58 7.13
CA ASP A 111 20.30 7.04 7.15
C ASP A 111 18.92 7.52 6.65
N THR A 112 18.44 6.98 5.54
CA THR A 112 17.09 7.28 5.03
C THR A 112 16.01 6.84 6.01
N LEU A 113 16.15 5.67 6.63
CA LEU A 113 15.20 5.18 7.62
C LEU A 113 15.21 6.06 8.89
N ARG A 114 16.40 6.52 9.35
CA ARG A 114 16.50 7.47 10.47
C ARG A 114 15.84 8.81 10.14
N GLN A 115 16.09 9.35 8.93
CA GLN A 115 15.41 10.57 8.48
C GLN A 115 13.89 10.39 8.42
N PHE A 116 13.39 9.26 7.92
CA PHE A 116 11.97 8.94 7.91
C PHE A 116 11.37 8.95 9.32
N CYS A 117 12.04 8.33 10.29
CA CYS A 117 11.60 8.29 11.68
C CYS A 117 11.68 9.68 12.35
N ALA A 118 12.77 10.41 12.16
CA ALA A 118 12.95 11.75 12.72
C ALA A 118 11.90 12.75 12.21
N HIS A 119 11.52 12.65 10.93
CA HIS A 119 10.50 13.52 10.35
C HIS A 119 9.06 13.01 10.54
N SER A 120 8.84 11.92 11.27
CA SER A 120 7.52 11.29 11.41
C SER A 120 6.49 12.23 12.02
N ILE A 121 6.82 12.89 13.14
CA ILE A 121 5.93 13.86 13.82
C ILE A 121 5.68 15.07 12.91
N SER A 122 6.72 15.67 12.35
CA SER A 122 6.58 16.85 11.48
C SER A 122 5.75 16.56 10.23
N ASN A 123 5.86 15.36 9.66
CA ASN A 123 5.04 14.93 8.53
C ASN A 123 3.56 14.72 8.92
N LEU A 124 3.29 14.21 10.11
CA LEU A 124 1.90 14.07 10.60
C LEU A 124 1.28 15.45 10.86
N ASN A 125 2.01 16.35 11.53
CA ASN A 125 1.58 17.73 11.79
C ASN A 125 1.38 18.51 10.48
N TRP A 126 2.23 18.26 9.48
CA TRP A 126 2.07 18.84 8.14
C TRP A 126 0.76 18.36 7.47
N LEU A 127 0.38 17.10 7.61
CA LEU A 127 -0.93 16.64 7.16
C LEU A 127 -2.08 17.32 7.92
N GLU A 128 -1.93 17.53 9.24
CA GLU A 128 -2.93 18.24 10.04
C GLU A 128 -3.06 19.71 9.60
N SER A 129 -1.96 20.40 9.27
CA SER A 129 -2.00 21.78 8.74
C SER A 129 -2.71 21.90 7.38
N HIS A 130 -2.81 20.78 6.63
CA HIS A 130 -3.56 20.70 5.38
C HIS A 130 -5.00 20.19 5.55
N GLY A 131 -5.46 20.02 6.81
CA GLY A 131 -6.85 19.73 7.15
C GLY A 131 -7.12 18.29 7.60
N ALA A 132 -6.15 17.38 7.53
CA ALA A 132 -6.30 16.04 8.09
C ALA A 132 -6.46 16.11 9.61
N ARG A 133 -7.18 15.15 10.20
CA ARG A 133 -7.37 15.09 11.67
C ARG A 133 -7.06 13.68 12.15
N TYR A 134 -6.40 13.59 13.30
CA TYR A 134 -6.04 12.35 13.98
C TYR A 134 -6.44 12.41 15.45
N ALA A 135 -6.82 11.28 16.03
CA ALA A 135 -7.23 11.16 17.42
C ALA A 135 -6.55 9.95 18.09
N HIS A 136 -6.64 9.87 19.42
CA HIS A 136 -5.90 8.91 20.24
C HIS A 136 -6.73 7.69 20.69
N SER A 137 -8.03 7.61 20.34
CA SER A 137 -8.86 6.50 20.77
C SER A 137 -8.38 5.17 20.15
N MET A 138 -8.33 4.12 20.98
CA MET A 138 -7.79 2.81 20.62
C MET A 138 -8.82 1.69 20.73
N PRO A 139 -8.77 0.68 19.84
CA PRO A 139 -9.61 -0.51 19.96
C PRO A 139 -9.20 -1.36 21.16
N PRO A 140 -10.10 -2.19 21.70
CA PRO A 140 -9.77 -3.15 22.77
C PRO A 140 -8.56 -4.03 22.38
N GLY A 141 -7.55 -4.10 23.25
CA GLY A 141 -6.28 -4.80 22.97
C GLY A 141 -5.33 -4.06 22.03
N GLY A 142 -5.73 -2.90 21.51
CA GLY A 142 -4.88 -2.02 20.70
C GLY A 142 -4.57 -2.50 19.29
N LYS A 143 -4.87 -3.75 18.93
CA LYS A 143 -4.51 -4.35 17.64
C LYS A 143 -5.76 -4.80 16.86
N THR A 144 -5.80 -4.42 15.59
CA THR A 144 -6.82 -4.88 14.63
C THR A 144 -6.29 -4.75 13.20
N SER A 145 -6.87 -5.47 12.25
CA SER A 145 -6.54 -5.28 10.83
C SER A 145 -7.02 -3.92 10.30
N TYR A 146 -8.15 -3.43 10.80
CA TYR A 146 -8.67 -2.09 10.54
C TYR A 146 -9.66 -1.71 11.65
N PRO A 147 -9.48 -0.55 12.33
CA PRO A 147 -10.34 -0.14 13.43
C PRO A 147 -11.75 0.32 12.98
N SER A 148 -12.75 0.20 13.86
CA SER A 148 -14.08 0.77 13.65
C SER A 148 -14.05 2.30 13.71
N ASP A 149 -15.20 2.95 13.48
CA ASP A 149 -15.29 4.42 13.36
C ASP A 149 -14.99 5.17 14.67
N ASP A 150 -14.92 4.47 15.80
CA ASP A 150 -14.64 5.05 17.12
C ASP A 150 -13.14 5.09 17.46
N TYR A 151 -12.28 4.43 16.64
CA TYR A 151 -10.88 4.23 16.97
C TYR A 151 -9.96 4.76 15.87
N PHE A 152 -8.95 5.52 16.27
CA PHE A 152 -8.10 6.27 15.35
C PHE A 152 -6.61 6.04 15.57
N LEU A 153 -6.20 5.40 16.68
CA LEU A 153 -4.83 4.98 16.95
C LEU A 153 -4.81 3.47 17.23
N TYR A 154 -3.85 2.74 16.66
CA TYR A 154 -3.76 1.30 16.89
C TYR A 154 -2.40 0.73 16.48
N TYR A 155 -2.10 -0.47 16.97
CA TYR A 155 -0.97 -1.26 16.50
C TYR A 155 -1.28 -1.82 15.11
N SER A 156 -0.63 -1.27 14.10
CA SER A 156 -0.97 -1.51 12.70
C SER A 156 0.01 -2.45 11.97
N GLY A 157 1.01 -2.95 12.68
CA GLY A 157 2.00 -3.91 12.20
C GLY A 157 2.23 -5.06 13.19
N ASN A 158 3.51 -5.40 13.41
CA ASN A 158 3.96 -6.45 14.32
C ASN A 158 4.51 -5.91 15.65
N GLU A 159 4.22 -4.67 16.01
CA GLU A 159 4.81 -3.98 17.16
C GLU A 159 4.61 -4.74 18.49
N GLN A 160 3.51 -5.51 18.62
CA GLN A 160 3.21 -6.32 19.80
C GLN A 160 3.68 -7.78 19.68
N VAL A 161 4.28 -8.18 18.55
CA VAL A 161 4.76 -9.56 18.35
C VAL A 161 6.19 -9.67 18.88
N PRO A 162 6.48 -10.50 19.90
CA PRO A 162 7.78 -10.50 20.57
C PRO A 162 8.99 -10.66 19.64
N SER A 163 8.85 -11.48 18.58
CA SER A 163 9.92 -11.68 17.59
C SER A 163 10.16 -10.49 16.65
N HIS A 164 9.31 -9.45 16.69
CA HIS A 164 9.34 -8.26 15.83
C HIS A 164 9.42 -6.96 16.62
N ALA A 165 9.10 -6.97 17.91
CA ALA A 165 8.92 -5.77 18.73
C ALA A 165 10.19 -4.92 18.91
N GLY A 166 11.39 -5.48 18.64
CA GLY A 166 12.65 -4.80 18.89
C GLY A 166 13.02 -4.73 20.38
N SER A 167 13.96 -3.83 20.72
CA SER A 167 14.48 -3.64 22.08
C SER A 167 13.65 -2.67 22.94
N HIS A 168 12.73 -1.92 22.34
CA HIS A 168 11.92 -0.89 22.99
C HIS A 168 10.49 -1.39 23.28
N PRO A 169 9.80 -0.82 24.29
CA PRO A 169 8.39 -1.09 24.51
C PRO A 169 7.55 -0.82 23.23
N PRO A 170 6.58 -1.68 22.89
CA PRO A 170 5.76 -1.46 21.72
C PRO A 170 4.89 -0.23 21.85
N ALA A 171 4.79 0.59 20.79
CA ALA A 171 3.92 1.74 20.70
C ALA A 171 2.98 1.64 19.48
N PRO A 172 1.72 2.10 19.58
CA PRO A 172 0.80 2.14 18.45
C PRO A 172 1.22 3.23 17.47
N ARG A 173 1.42 2.88 16.20
CA ARG A 173 1.90 3.81 15.16
C ARG A 173 0.93 3.99 14.00
N GLY A 174 -0.17 3.26 13.95
CA GLY A 174 -1.21 3.41 12.94
C GLY A 174 -2.15 4.57 13.29
N HIS A 175 -1.97 5.73 12.65
CA HIS A 175 -2.83 6.91 12.81
C HIS A 175 -3.87 6.92 11.69
N ARG A 176 -5.11 6.54 12.02
CA ARG A 176 -6.23 6.59 11.09
C ARG A 176 -6.77 8.02 11.01
N THR A 177 -6.94 8.55 9.82
CA THR A 177 -7.62 9.84 9.61
C THR A 177 -9.04 9.79 10.20
N VAL A 178 -9.43 10.83 10.93
CA VAL A 178 -10.77 10.94 11.54
C VAL A 178 -11.82 11.05 10.44
N GLY A 179 -12.78 10.13 10.49
CA GLY A 179 -13.86 10.03 9.51
C GLY A 179 -14.58 8.69 9.62
N LYS A 180 -15.59 8.47 8.78
CA LYS A 180 -16.38 7.24 8.73
C LYS A 180 -15.90 6.31 7.62
N GLY A 181 -15.95 5.01 7.86
CA GLY A 181 -15.60 3.98 6.89
C GLY A 181 -14.10 3.95 6.57
N GLN A 182 -13.75 3.70 5.32
CA GLN A 182 -12.37 3.76 4.85
C GLN A 182 -11.96 5.20 4.57
N CYS A 183 -11.12 5.77 5.42
CA CYS A 183 -10.84 7.21 5.47
C CYS A 183 -9.82 7.71 4.45
N GLY A 184 -9.35 6.86 3.53
CA GLY A 184 -8.44 7.29 2.46
C GLY A 184 -9.03 8.39 1.58
N ALA A 185 -10.33 8.32 1.29
CA ALA A 185 -11.03 9.36 0.54
C ALA A 185 -11.10 10.68 1.32
N VAL A 186 -11.23 10.63 2.64
CA VAL A 186 -11.23 11.81 3.52
C VAL A 186 -9.85 12.46 3.52
N LEU A 187 -8.79 11.67 3.75
CA LEU A 187 -7.40 12.16 3.71
C LEU A 187 -7.06 12.80 2.37
N PHE A 188 -7.38 12.09 1.28
CA PHE A 188 -7.10 12.62 -0.06
C PHE A 188 -7.95 13.87 -0.37
N GLY A 189 -9.19 13.93 0.10
CA GLY A 189 -10.04 15.11 -0.01
C GLY A 189 -9.37 16.36 0.56
N HIS A 190 -8.85 16.28 1.77
CA HIS A 190 -8.10 17.36 2.41
C HIS A 190 -6.86 17.77 1.60
N LEU A 191 -6.06 16.81 1.14
CA LEU A 191 -4.89 17.09 0.30
C LEU A 191 -5.27 17.71 -1.06
N LYS A 192 -6.32 17.21 -1.70
CA LYS A 192 -6.85 17.77 -2.96
C LYS A 192 -7.28 19.22 -2.78
N ASP A 193 -8.08 19.50 -1.77
CA ASP A 193 -8.57 20.86 -1.49
C ASP A 193 -7.42 21.80 -1.16
N ALA A 194 -6.41 21.33 -0.42
CA ALA A 194 -5.20 22.08 -0.14
C ALA A 194 -4.42 22.38 -1.42
N CYS A 195 -4.24 21.41 -2.33
CA CYS A 195 -3.60 21.62 -3.63
C CYS A 195 -4.32 22.71 -4.45
N LEU A 196 -5.64 22.65 -4.52
CA LEU A 196 -6.44 23.63 -5.26
C LEU A 196 -6.31 25.03 -4.65
N ARG A 197 -6.39 25.15 -3.33
CA ARG A 197 -6.17 26.43 -2.62
C ARG A 197 -4.77 26.99 -2.84
N ALA A 198 -3.75 26.13 -2.94
CA ALA A 198 -2.37 26.52 -3.21
C ALA A 198 -2.13 26.89 -4.70
N GLY A 199 -3.12 26.80 -5.56
CA GLY A 199 -3.02 27.14 -6.98
C GLY A 199 -2.32 26.08 -7.83
N VAL A 200 -2.35 24.80 -7.41
CA VAL A 200 -1.95 23.68 -8.27
C VAL A 200 -2.94 23.54 -9.42
N GLN A 201 -2.45 23.40 -10.65
CA GLN A 201 -3.28 23.25 -11.85
C GLN A 201 -3.48 21.76 -12.19
N PRO A 202 -4.69 21.18 -12.03
CA PRO A 202 -4.95 19.78 -12.35
C PRO A 202 -5.27 19.61 -13.85
N LEU A 203 -4.62 18.65 -14.48
CA LEU A 203 -4.99 18.09 -15.77
C LEU A 203 -5.59 16.69 -15.55
N LEU A 204 -6.92 16.64 -15.45
CA LEU A 204 -7.64 15.37 -15.25
C LEU A 204 -7.91 14.68 -16.58
N GLN A 205 -8.15 13.36 -16.52
CA GLN A 205 -8.37 12.49 -17.68
C GLN A 205 -7.23 12.62 -18.71
N SER A 206 -6.01 12.75 -18.19
CA SER A 206 -4.78 13.03 -18.93
C SER A 206 -3.76 11.94 -18.63
N ALA A 207 -3.66 10.95 -19.50
CA ALA A 207 -2.72 9.85 -19.37
C ALA A 207 -1.36 10.24 -19.97
N ALA A 208 -0.29 10.23 -19.17
CA ALA A 208 1.06 10.40 -19.70
C ALA A 208 1.43 9.20 -20.58
N ARG A 209 1.88 9.45 -21.80
CA ARG A 209 2.21 8.43 -22.78
C ARG A 209 3.69 8.35 -23.09
N ARG A 210 4.43 9.43 -22.97
CA ARG A 210 5.88 9.47 -23.09
C ARG A 210 6.47 10.70 -22.42
N LEU A 211 7.72 10.58 -22.01
CA LEU A 211 8.52 11.71 -21.54
C LEU A 211 9.15 12.42 -22.75
N VAL A 212 9.47 13.70 -22.55
CA VAL A 212 10.19 14.51 -23.54
C VAL A 212 11.58 14.79 -23.00
N THR A 213 12.62 14.57 -23.82
CA THR A 213 14.01 14.80 -23.47
C THR A 213 14.65 15.85 -24.35
N ASP A 214 15.63 16.58 -23.79
CA ASP A 214 16.49 17.51 -24.55
C ASP A 214 17.72 16.81 -25.14
N ASN A 215 18.60 17.59 -25.79
CA ASN A 215 19.83 17.09 -26.42
C ASN A 215 20.83 16.48 -25.45
N ALA A 216 20.75 16.81 -24.16
CA ALA A 216 21.58 16.23 -23.10
C ALA A 216 20.96 14.99 -22.43
N GLY A 217 19.78 14.55 -22.90
CA GLY A 217 19.02 13.45 -22.29
C GLY A 217 18.25 13.86 -21.03
N ARG A 218 18.21 15.14 -20.66
CA ARG A 218 17.45 15.64 -19.53
C ARG A 218 15.95 15.56 -19.85
N VAL A 219 15.15 15.11 -18.89
CA VAL A 219 13.68 15.14 -18.98
C VAL A 219 13.20 16.56 -18.77
N ILE A 220 12.52 17.11 -19.77
CA ILE A 220 12.04 18.50 -19.83
C ILE A 220 10.52 18.61 -19.96
N GLY A 221 9.79 17.50 -19.85
CA GLY A 221 8.33 17.49 -19.94
C GLY A 221 7.77 16.13 -20.28
N ALA A 222 6.50 16.13 -20.68
CA ALA A 222 5.81 14.91 -21.11
C ALA A 222 4.75 15.22 -22.17
N GLU A 223 4.45 14.21 -22.99
CA GLU A 223 3.24 14.17 -23.80
C GLU A 223 2.14 13.44 -23.04
N LEU A 224 1.07 14.15 -22.77
CA LEU A 224 -0.15 13.64 -22.16
C LEU A 224 -1.20 13.43 -23.24
N TRP A 225 -1.99 12.38 -23.10
CA TRP A 225 -3.16 12.15 -23.94
C TRP A 225 -4.40 12.46 -23.10
N ARG A 226 -5.05 13.57 -23.40
CA ARG A 226 -6.15 14.14 -22.64
C ARG A 226 -7.47 13.97 -23.38
N ILE A 227 -8.48 13.45 -22.72
CA ILE A 227 -9.86 13.53 -23.22
C ILE A 227 -10.34 14.97 -23.00
N PRO A 228 -10.81 15.68 -24.07
CA PRO A 228 -11.27 17.07 -23.92
C PRO A 228 -12.34 17.18 -22.83
N ALA A 229 -12.18 18.16 -21.93
CA ALA A 229 -13.11 18.40 -20.83
C ALA A 229 -14.52 18.70 -21.35
N ASP A 230 -15.52 18.43 -20.52
CA ASP A 230 -16.94 18.71 -20.77
C ASP A 230 -17.59 17.95 -21.95
N THR A 231 -16.84 17.07 -22.63
CA THR A 231 -17.38 16.21 -23.68
C THR A 231 -18.22 15.06 -23.10
N ARG A 232 -19.04 14.44 -23.95
CA ARG A 232 -19.80 13.23 -23.62
C ARG A 232 -18.87 12.08 -23.25
N GLU A 233 -17.76 11.96 -23.97
CA GLU A 233 -16.73 10.93 -23.82
C GLU A 233 -16.00 11.09 -22.47
N ALA A 234 -15.67 12.31 -22.06
CA ALA A 234 -15.10 12.59 -20.75
C ALA A 234 -16.05 12.19 -19.61
N LYS A 235 -17.34 12.52 -19.73
CA LYS A 235 -18.36 12.11 -18.74
C LYS A 235 -18.52 10.59 -18.70
N GLN A 236 -18.50 9.93 -19.88
CA GLN A 236 -18.59 8.46 -19.97
C GLN A 236 -17.34 7.78 -19.36
N HIS A 237 -16.14 8.26 -19.68
CA HIS A 237 -14.87 7.80 -19.13
C HIS A 237 -14.88 7.86 -17.60
N ALA A 238 -15.21 9.01 -17.02
CA ALA A 238 -15.29 9.18 -15.56
C ALA A 238 -16.32 8.24 -14.92
N ARG A 239 -17.51 8.08 -15.52
CA ARG A 239 -18.56 7.19 -15.02
C ARG A 239 -18.13 5.72 -15.04
N LEU A 240 -17.53 5.25 -16.14
CA LEU A 240 -17.08 3.86 -16.26
C LEU A 240 -15.92 3.57 -15.31
N ALA A 241 -14.94 4.48 -15.19
CA ALA A 241 -13.85 4.38 -14.25
C ALA A 241 -14.35 4.30 -12.80
N ALA A 242 -15.20 5.25 -12.38
CA ALA A 242 -15.79 5.25 -11.04
C ALA A 242 -16.59 3.97 -10.74
N ARG A 243 -17.34 3.45 -11.74
CA ARG A 243 -18.08 2.19 -11.59
C ARG A 243 -17.15 0.98 -11.44
N ALA A 244 -16.06 0.91 -12.23
CA ALA A 244 -15.05 -0.14 -12.11
C ALA A 244 -14.40 -0.13 -10.72
N GLU A 245 -14.10 1.07 -10.21
CA GLU A 245 -13.54 1.25 -8.89
C GLU A 245 -14.49 0.80 -7.76
N ARG A 246 -15.76 1.19 -7.84
CA ARG A 246 -16.76 0.87 -6.81
C ARG A 246 -17.09 -0.63 -6.74
N LEU A 247 -17.14 -1.31 -7.88
CA LEU A 247 -17.55 -2.71 -7.97
C LEU A 247 -16.39 -3.70 -7.91
N GLN A 248 -15.13 -3.24 -7.81
CA GLN A 248 -13.94 -4.10 -7.83
C GLN A 248 -14.02 -5.26 -6.83
N ASN A 249 -14.51 -4.99 -5.62
CA ASN A 249 -14.57 -5.99 -4.54
C ASN A 249 -15.66 -7.05 -4.75
N PHE A 250 -16.64 -6.78 -5.61
CA PHE A 250 -17.81 -7.65 -5.80
C PHE A 250 -17.81 -8.37 -7.16
N ALA A 251 -17.33 -7.71 -8.20
CA ALA A 251 -17.40 -8.21 -9.56
C ALA A 251 -16.13 -7.90 -10.37
N PRO A 252 -14.95 -8.43 -9.97
CA PRO A 252 -13.66 -8.08 -10.58
C PRO A 252 -13.61 -8.33 -12.10
N GLY A 253 -14.18 -9.43 -12.59
CA GLY A 253 -14.24 -9.74 -14.02
C GLY A 253 -15.08 -8.75 -14.84
N TYR A 254 -16.17 -8.25 -14.27
CA TYR A 254 -16.97 -7.19 -14.89
C TYR A 254 -16.20 -5.85 -14.89
N CYS A 255 -15.47 -5.56 -13.81
CA CYS A 255 -14.66 -4.36 -13.72
C CYS A 255 -13.50 -4.36 -14.73
N ASP A 256 -12.92 -5.52 -15.03
CA ASP A 256 -11.90 -5.62 -16.09
C ASP A 256 -12.49 -5.25 -17.47
N ARG A 257 -13.74 -5.64 -17.77
CA ARG A 257 -14.43 -5.20 -19.01
C ARG A 257 -14.70 -3.69 -19.03
N LEU A 258 -15.03 -3.09 -17.87
CA LEU A 258 -15.18 -1.64 -17.77
C LEU A 258 -13.85 -0.91 -18.03
N ARG A 259 -12.74 -1.43 -17.49
CA ARG A 259 -11.39 -0.88 -17.73
C ARG A 259 -10.99 -0.94 -19.20
N GLN A 260 -11.34 -2.02 -19.91
CA GLN A 260 -11.12 -2.13 -21.34
C GLN A 260 -11.90 -1.04 -22.11
N LYS A 261 -13.17 -0.78 -21.74
CA LYS A 261 -13.96 0.30 -22.35
C LYS A 261 -13.39 1.68 -22.05
N VAL A 262 -12.88 1.90 -20.83
CA VAL A 262 -12.17 3.14 -20.44
C VAL A 262 -10.95 3.35 -21.33
N SER A 263 -10.11 2.32 -21.48
CA SER A 263 -8.93 2.38 -22.35
C SER A 263 -9.28 2.55 -23.83
N GLN A 264 -10.42 2.04 -24.27
CA GLN A 264 -10.91 2.27 -25.64
C GLN A 264 -11.28 3.76 -25.85
N LEU A 265 -12.02 4.36 -24.90
CA LEU A 265 -12.34 5.79 -24.97
C LEU A 265 -11.08 6.67 -25.00
N GLU A 266 -10.04 6.30 -24.23
CA GLU A 266 -8.76 7.02 -24.27
C GLU A 266 -8.08 6.91 -25.63
N ARG A 267 -8.10 5.74 -26.28
CA ARG A 267 -7.51 5.56 -27.63
C ARG A 267 -8.26 6.33 -28.71
N ASP A 268 -9.59 6.35 -28.62
CA ASP A 268 -10.43 6.90 -29.68
C ASP A 268 -10.59 8.43 -29.60
N PHE A 269 -10.54 8.99 -28.38
CA PHE A 269 -10.95 10.38 -28.15
C PHE A 269 -9.91 11.25 -27.42
N ALA A 270 -8.84 10.66 -26.85
CA ALA A 270 -7.82 11.47 -26.22
C ALA A 270 -6.93 12.15 -27.28
N GLN A 271 -6.63 13.42 -27.02
CA GLN A 271 -5.77 14.24 -27.87
C GLN A 271 -4.41 14.45 -27.22
N PRO A 272 -3.32 14.40 -27.97
CA PRO A 272 -1.98 14.65 -27.44
C PRO A 272 -1.83 16.11 -27.03
N MET A 273 -1.22 16.31 -25.85
CA MET A 273 -0.91 17.60 -25.25
C MET A 273 0.53 17.57 -24.74
N LEU A 274 1.34 18.54 -25.12
CA LEU A 274 2.72 18.69 -24.69
C LEU A 274 2.80 19.64 -23.49
N VAL A 275 3.32 19.15 -22.37
CA VAL A 275 3.55 19.95 -21.16
C VAL A 275 5.04 20.06 -20.90
N LYS A 276 5.57 21.29 -20.93
CA LYS A 276 6.95 21.61 -20.57
C LYS A 276 7.09 21.71 -19.05
N ALA A 277 8.17 21.15 -18.52
CA ALA A 277 8.54 21.20 -17.12
C ALA A 277 9.96 21.76 -17.00
N GLU A 278 10.09 23.03 -16.65
CA GLU A 278 11.38 23.75 -16.65
C GLU A 278 12.39 23.14 -15.68
N ARG A 279 11.90 22.67 -14.51
CA ARG A 279 12.74 22.02 -13.50
C ARG A 279 12.74 20.50 -13.62
N GLY A 280 11.64 19.90 -14.09
CA GLY A 280 11.52 18.46 -14.35
C GLY A 280 10.19 17.85 -13.97
N VAL A 281 10.16 16.53 -13.98
CA VAL A 281 8.95 15.70 -13.83
C VAL A 281 9.06 14.82 -12.58
N ILE A 282 7.97 14.71 -11.79
CA ILE A 282 7.85 13.77 -10.67
C ILE A 282 6.83 12.69 -11.05
N LEU A 283 7.26 11.41 -11.05
CA LEU A 283 6.41 10.25 -11.27
C LEU A 283 5.83 9.75 -9.94
N SER A 284 4.50 9.74 -9.81
CA SER A 284 3.79 9.33 -8.59
C SER A 284 2.50 8.53 -8.88
N THR A 285 2.53 7.70 -9.94
CA THR A 285 1.37 6.96 -10.46
C THR A 285 1.00 5.71 -9.65
N GLY A 286 1.79 5.37 -8.63
CA GLY A 286 1.59 4.17 -7.80
C GLY A 286 2.22 2.91 -8.39
N GLY A 287 1.76 1.73 -7.93
CA GLY A 287 2.30 0.44 -8.32
C GLY A 287 1.71 -0.11 -9.64
N PHE A 288 1.84 -1.45 -9.84
CA PHE A 288 1.48 -2.10 -11.11
C PHE A 288 0.58 -3.34 -10.96
N ILE A 289 -0.16 -3.48 -9.85
CA ILE A 289 -0.97 -4.68 -9.58
C ILE A 289 -2.06 -4.96 -10.64
N PHE A 290 -2.50 -3.95 -11.38
CA PHE A 290 -3.46 -4.10 -12.48
C PHE A 290 -2.82 -4.36 -13.84
N ASN A 291 -1.48 -4.32 -13.95
CA ASN A 291 -0.76 -4.70 -15.16
C ASN A 291 -0.49 -6.22 -15.14
N ARG A 292 -1.26 -6.95 -15.96
CA ARG A 292 -1.20 -8.42 -16.00
C ARG A 292 0.13 -8.93 -16.51
N ASP A 293 0.77 -8.21 -17.44
CA ASP A 293 2.03 -8.61 -18.04
C ASP A 293 3.16 -8.44 -17.03
N LEU A 294 3.26 -7.29 -16.37
CA LEU A 294 4.24 -7.08 -15.30
C LEU A 294 4.09 -8.08 -14.14
N ILE A 295 2.85 -8.41 -13.74
CA ILE A 295 2.61 -9.43 -12.71
C ILE A 295 2.99 -10.82 -13.19
N ARG A 296 2.69 -11.19 -14.48
CA ARG A 296 3.09 -12.48 -15.05
C ARG A 296 4.60 -12.62 -15.07
N ASP A 297 5.30 -11.57 -15.48
CA ASP A 297 6.73 -11.61 -15.76
C ASP A 297 7.56 -11.46 -14.48
N HIS A 298 7.12 -10.70 -13.50
CA HIS A 298 7.89 -10.41 -12.28
C HIS A 298 7.36 -11.05 -11.00
N ALA A 299 6.04 -11.27 -10.88
CA ALA A 299 5.42 -11.75 -9.66
C ALA A 299 4.34 -12.85 -9.91
N PRO A 300 4.66 -13.93 -10.64
CA PRO A 300 3.68 -14.92 -11.12
C PRO A 300 2.93 -15.63 -9.99
N LYS A 301 3.55 -15.82 -8.82
CA LYS A 301 2.92 -16.44 -7.64
C LYS A 301 1.71 -15.66 -7.13
N PHE A 302 1.67 -14.34 -7.36
CA PHE A 302 0.60 -13.45 -6.92
C PHE A 302 -0.49 -13.20 -7.97
N ARG A 303 -0.43 -13.84 -9.13
CA ARG A 303 -1.39 -13.63 -10.23
C ARG A 303 -2.85 -13.91 -9.85
N ARG A 304 -3.09 -14.81 -8.90
CA ARG A 304 -4.42 -15.23 -8.43
C ARG A 304 -4.95 -14.39 -7.26
N ASN A 305 -4.12 -13.52 -6.68
CA ASN A 305 -4.51 -12.68 -5.57
C ASN A 305 -5.54 -11.63 -6.00
N PHE A 306 -6.35 -11.21 -5.04
CA PHE A 306 -7.27 -10.09 -5.20
C PHE A 306 -6.47 -8.78 -5.31
N LYS A 307 -6.69 -8.00 -6.36
CA LYS A 307 -5.92 -6.78 -6.65
C LYS A 307 -6.37 -5.63 -5.76
N VAL A 308 -5.48 -5.15 -4.88
CA VAL A 308 -5.73 -4.01 -4.01
C VAL A 308 -5.07 -2.77 -4.58
N GLY A 309 -5.86 -1.74 -4.86
CA GLY A 309 -5.42 -0.49 -5.46
C GLY A 309 -6.50 0.17 -6.30
N ALA A 310 -6.12 1.18 -7.07
CA ALA A 310 -6.96 1.83 -8.07
C ALA A 310 -6.56 1.39 -9.48
N THR A 311 -7.43 1.58 -10.45
CA THR A 311 -7.19 1.23 -11.87
C THR A 311 -5.89 1.82 -12.41
N GLY A 312 -5.48 3.00 -11.94
CA GLY A 312 -4.21 3.64 -12.29
C GLY A 312 -2.95 2.98 -11.70
N CYS A 313 -3.09 1.95 -10.85
CA CYS A 313 -1.96 1.12 -10.43
C CYS A 313 -1.60 0.11 -11.55
N ASP A 314 -1.28 0.61 -12.72
CA ASP A 314 -1.05 -0.14 -13.95
C ASP A 314 0.43 -0.15 -14.39
N GLY A 315 1.31 0.46 -13.61
CA GLY A 315 2.74 0.53 -13.89
C GLY A 315 3.14 1.62 -14.89
N SER A 316 2.25 2.54 -15.24
CA SER A 316 2.55 3.59 -16.22
C SER A 316 3.78 4.43 -15.84
N GLY A 317 3.90 4.88 -14.59
CA GLY A 317 5.08 5.64 -14.16
C GLY A 317 6.36 4.82 -14.11
N LEU A 318 6.27 3.53 -13.74
CA LEU A 318 7.40 2.61 -13.84
C LEU A 318 7.92 2.51 -15.28
N LEU A 319 7.01 2.26 -16.23
CA LEU A 319 7.35 2.14 -17.64
C LEU A 319 7.83 3.47 -18.25
N LEU A 320 7.26 4.60 -17.84
CA LEU A 320 7.75 5.94 -18.24
C LEU A 320 9.20 6.16 -17.78
N GLY A 321 9.51 5.85 -16.52
CA GLY A 321 10.88 5.96 -16.02
C GLY A 321 11.85 5.04 -16.76
N GLN A 322 11.45 3.77 -16.99
CA GLN A 322 12.24 2.81 -17.76
C GLN A 322 12.47 3.25 -19.21
N SER A 323 11.52 3.94 -19.82
CA SER A 323 11.63 4.38 -21.22
C SER A 323 12.80 5.36 -21.46
N VAL A 324 13.25 6.06 -20.43
CA VAL A 324 14.39 7.00 -20.47
C VAL A 324 15.64 6.44 -19.74
N GLY A 325 15.70 5.11 -19.52
CA GLY A 325 16.83 4.43 -18.92
C GLY A 325 16.74 4.25 -17.40
N GLY A 326 15.64 4.60 -16.76
CA GLY A 326 15.43 4.41 -15.33
C GLY A 326 15.50 2.95 -14.91
N HIS A 327 16.32 2.65 -13.89
CA HIS A 327 16.44 1.32 -13.33
C HIS A 327 15.28 1.02 -12.37
N SER A 328 14.87 -0.24 -12.33
CA SER A 328 13.80 -0.69 -11.43
C SER A 328 14.22 -1.94 -10.67
N GLU A 329 13.82 -2.02 -9.42
CA GLU A 329 14.16 -3.13 -8.54
C GLU A 329 12.94 -3.69 -7.84
N ARG A 330 13.08 -4.91 -7.28
CA ARG A 330 12.10 -5.56 -6.42
C ARG A 330 10.72 -5.74 -7.06
N LEU A 331 10.63 -5.86 -8.39
CA LEU A 331 9.36 -6.02 -9.09
C LEU A 331 8.65 -7.34 -8.74
N ASN A 332 9.39 -8.31 -8.19
CA ASN A 332 8.86 -9.55 -7.63
C ASN A 332 8.25 -9.38 -6.23
N ARG A 333 8.47 -8.23 -5.56
CA ARG A 333 7.92 -7.98 -4.22
C ARG A 333 6.47 -7.52 -4.30
N VAL A 334 5.62 -8.31 -3.67
CA VAL A 334 4.18 -8.07 -3.57
C VAL A 334 3.76 -8.30 -2.13
N SER A 335 3.08 -7.36 -1.52
CA SER A 335 2.45 -7.57 -0.23
C SER A 335 1.14 -8.31 -0.41
N ALA A 336 1.02 -9.48 0.21
CA ALA A 336 -0.18 -10.31 0.19
C ALA A 336 -0.79 -10.34 1.60
N TRP A 337 -2.05 -9.90 1.75
CA TRP A 337 -2.67 -9.68 3.05
C TRP A 337 -3.61 -10.80 3.43
N ARG A 338 -3.18 -11.68 4.33
CA ARG A 338 -4.05 -12.66 4.97
C ARG A 338 -4.33 -12.23 6.41
N PHE A 339 -5.35 -11.40 6.58
CA PHE A 339 -5.81 -11.02 7.90
C PHE A 339 -6.65 -12.15 8.52
N ILE A 340 -6.22 -12.65 9.67
CA ILE A 340 -6.99 -13.55 10.53
C ILE A 340 -7.41 -12.86 11.84
N ASN A 341 -7.46 -11.53 11.82
CA ASN A 341 -7.87 -10.70 12.95
C ASN A 341 -8.57 -9.44 12.41
N PRO A 342 -9.88 -9.22 12.63
CA PRO A 342 -10.80 -10.01 13.43
C PRO A 342 -11.37 -11.27 12.73
N PRO A 343 -11.97 -12.25 13.49
CA PRO A 343 -12.21 -12.26 14.95
C PRO A 343 -10.94 -12.30 15.78
N LEU A 344 -10.92 -11.57 16.91
CA LEU A 344 -9.73 -11.43 17.76
C LEU A 344 -9.25 -12.74 18.39
N CYS A 345 -10.09 -13.76 18.42
CA CYS A 345 -9.74 -15.07 18.93
C CYS A 345 -9.14 -16.02 17.88
N TRP A 346 -9.21 -15.71 16.58
CA TRP A 346 -8.65 -16.57 15.53
C TRP A 346 -7.15 -16.80 15.66
N PRO A 347 -6.32 -15.81 16.03
CA PRO A 347 -4.91 -16.05 16.30
C PRO A 347 -4.61 -17.09 17.39
N LYS A 348 -5.60 -17.47 18.23
CA LYS A 348 -5.47 -18.57 19.21
C LYS A 348 -5.57 -19.95 18.57
N GLY A 349 -6.01 -20.06 17.32
CA GLY A 349 -5.88 -21.26 16.50
C GLY A 349 -4.46 -21.46 15.97
N ILE A 350 -4.31 -22.41 15.05
CA ILE A 350 -3.06 -22.60 14.29
C ILE A 350 -3.28 -22.52 12.79
N VAL A 351 -2.32 -21.99 12.07
CA VAL A 351 -2.30 -21.96 10.61
C VAL A 351 -1.38 -23.07 10.10
N VAL A 352 -1.92 -23.92 9.23
CA VAL A 352 -1.18 -25.07 8.68
C VAL A 352 -1.19 -25.06 7.15
N ASN A 353 -0.15 -25.61 6.54
CA ASN A 353 -0.03 -25.81 5.10
C ASN A 353 -0.83 -27.06 4.63
N THR A 354 -0.72 -27.39 3.35
CA THR A 354 -1.41 -28.55 2.75
C THR A 354 -0.95 -29.90 3.28
N SER A 355 0.23 -29.97 3.91
CA SER A 355 0.71 -31.19 4.56
C SER A 355 0.22 -31.33 6.02
N GLY A 356 -0.36 -30.27 6.61
CA GLY A 356 -0.78 -30.25 8.01
C GLY A 356 0.27 -29.67 8.97
N GLN A 357 1.36 -29.13 8.46
CA GLN A 357 2.44 -28.52 9.25
C GLN A 357 2.13 -27.04 9.52
N ARG A 358 2.29 -26.61 10.78
CA ARG A 358 2.25 -25.19 11.16
C ARG A 358 3.49 -24.49 10.62
N PHE A 359 3.35 -23.25 10.10
CA PHE A 359 4.44 -22.56 9.44
C PHE A 359 4.61 -21.09 9.86
N CYS A 360 3.81 -20.58 10.80
CA CYS A 360 3.90 -19.17 11.20
C CYS A 360 3.48 -18.93 12.65
N ASN A 361 3.78 -17.74 13.15
CA ASN A 361 3.13 -17.15 14.31
C ASN A 361 1.83 -16.47 13.87
N GLU A 362 0.70 -16.89 14.39
CA GLU A 362 -0.62 -16.38 14.00
C GLU A 362 -0.94 -14.98 14.56
N GLU A 363 -0.06 -14.43 15.40
CA GLU A 363 -0.20 -13.04 15.89
C GLU A 363 0.34 -12.00 14.91
N VAL A 364 1.13 -12.42 13.91
CA VAL A 364 1.75 -11.48 12.99
C VAL A 364 0.75 -10.72 12.14
N TYR A 365 1.16 -9.57 11.65
CA TYR A 365 0.37 -8.77 10.72
C TYR A 365 0.06 -9.57 9.44
N GLY A 366 -1.11 -9.30 8.86
CA GLY A 366 -1.61 -10.09 7.73
C GLY A 366 -0.69 -10.17 6.51
N ALA A 367 0.19 -9.19 6.28
CA ALA A 367 1.18 -9.27 5.21
C ALA A 367 2.31 -10.25 5.55
N THR A 368 2.75 -10.27 6.80
CA THR A 368 3.77 -11.21 7.30
C THR A 368 3.28 -12.67 7.24
N LEU A 369 1.97 -12.89 7.41
CA LEU A 369 1.35 -14.20 7.22
C LEU A 369 1.13 -14.53 5.73
N GLY A 370 0.69 -13.55 4.94
CA GLY A 370 0.28 -13.77 3.55
C GLY A 370 1.44 -14.00 2.61
N GLN A 371 2.63 -13.46 2.89
CA GLN A 371 3.80 -13.62 2.05
C GLN A 371 4.28 -15.08 1.99
N PRO A 372 4.65 -15.76 3.10
CA PRO A 372 5.05 -17.16 3.04
C PRO A 372 3.91 -18.07 2.54
N LEU A 373 2.65 -17.74 2.84
CA LEU A 373 1.52 -18.46 2.29
C LEU A 373 1.53 -18.47 0.74
N CYS A 374 1.85 -17.33 0.10
CA CYS A 374 1.93 -17.22 -1.36
C CYS A 374 3.25 -17.75 -1.93
N GLU A 375 4.38 -17.45 -1.29
CA GLU A 375 5.72 -17.72 -1.83
C GLU A 375 6.18 -19.15 -1.57
N GLU A 376 5.84 -19.74 -0.40
CA GLU A 376 6.36 -21.01 0.08
C GLU A 376 5.31 -22.15 0.11
N HIS A 377 4.02 -21.79 0.18
CA HIS A 377 2.93 -22.75 0.34
C HIS A 377 1.89 -22.70 -0.81
N ASP A 378 2.28 -22.28 -2.00
CA ASP A 378 1.45 -22.25 -3.23
C ASP A 378 0.09 -21.55 -3.07
N GLY A 379 0.01 -20.62 -2.13
CA GLY A 379 -1.22 -19.89 -1.83
C GLY A 379 -2.28 -20.74 -1.10
N LYS A 380 -1.93 -21.84 -0.46
CA LYS A 380 -2.86 -22.75 0.23
C LYS A 380 -2.53 -22.86 1.71
N ALA A 381 -3.50 -22.59 2.57
CA ALA A 381 -3.39 -22.78 4.01
C ALA A 381 -4.75 -22.96 4.67
N TRP A 382 -4.74 -23.52 5.85
CA TRP A 382 -5.92 -23.76 6.68
C TRP A 382 -5.73 -23.14 8.06
N LEU A 383 -6.77 -22.46 8.56
CA LEU A 383 -6.88 -22.07 9.96
C LEU A 383 -7.61 -23.18 10.70
N VAL A 384 -6.94 -23.80 11.66
CA VAL A 384 -7.47 -24.91 12.47
C VAL A 384 -7.95 -24.38 13.82
N LEU A 385 -9.19 -24.72 14.17
CA LEU A 385 -9.88 -24.33 15.40
C LEU A 385 -10.48 -25.58 16.06
N ASP A 386 -10.57 -25.59 17.40
CA ASP A 386 -11.40 -26.54 18.13
C ASP A 386 -12.85 -26.05 18.26
N ALA A 387 -13.74 -26.89 18.80
CA ALA A 387 -15.16 -26.55 18.96
C ALA A 387 -15.40 -25.30 19.82
N ARG A 388 -14.60 -25.14 20.88
CA ARG A 388 -14.70 -24.01 21.81
C ARG A 388 -14.28 -22.72 21.13
N LEU A 389 -13.15 -22.73 20.44
CA LEU A 389 -12.61 -21.55 19.76
C LEU A 389 -13.51 -21.15 18.57
N ARG A 390 -14.04 -22.13 17.82
CA ARG A 390 -15.02 -21.84 16.76
C ARG A 390 -16.28 -21.16 17.30
N LYS A 391 -16.86 -21.65 18.42
CA LYS A 391 -18.03 -21.02 19.05
C LYS A 391 -17.74 -19.57 19.47
N GLN A 392 -16.57 -19.34 20.07
CA GLN A 392 -16.09 -18.01 20.44
C GLN A 392 -15.95 -17.09 19.20
N SER A 393 -15.40 -17.61 18.12
CA SER A 393 -15.20 -16.89 16.86
C SER A 393 -16.52 -16.45 16.24
N ILE A 394 -17.51 -17.32 16.20
CA ILE A 394 -18.86 -17.01 15.70
C ILE A 394 -19.50 -15.90 16.57
N ARG A 395 -19.39 -16.02 17.92
CA ARG A 395 -19.91 -14.99 18.81
C ARG A 395 -19.24 -13.64 18.60
N GLN A 396 -17.91 -13.62 18.44
CA GLN A 396 -17.19 -12.39 18.16
C GLN A 396 -17.57 -11.79 16.80
N ALA A 397 -17.71 -12.59 15.75
CA ALA A 397 -18.12 -12.12 14.44
C ALA A 397 -19.53 -11.52 14.43
N LEU A 398 -20.45 -12.02 15.28
CA LEU A 398 -21.82 -11.51 15.40
C LEU A 398 -21.93 -10.27 16.28
N PHE A 399 -21.18 -10.21 17.40
CA PHE A 399 -21.39 -9.24 18.47
C PHE A 399 -20.13 -8.42 18.80
N GLY A 400 -19.04 -8.60 18.07
CA GLY A 400 -17.74 -7.93 18.36
C GLY A 400 -17.63 -6.50 17.84
N GLY A 401 -18.68 -5.93 17.21
CA GLY A 401 -18.63 -4.56 16.69
C GLY A 401 -17.73 -4.36 15.48
N TYR A 402 -17.41 -5.44 14.76
CA TYR A 402 -16.54 -5.37 13.57
C TYR A 402 -17.31 -4.87 12.35
N TRP A 403 -16.58 -4.34 11.37
CA TRP A 403 -17.14 -3.99 10.09
C TRP A 403 -17.80 -5.19 9.39
N TRP A 404 -18.87 -4.95 8.63
CA TRP A 404 -19.56 -5.99 7.86
C TRP A 404 -18.63 -6.77 6.92
N PHE A 405 -17.63 -6.09 6.31
CA PHE A 405 -16.64 -6.72 5.43
C PHE A 405 -15.62 -7.59 6.18
N GLN A 406 -15.57 -7.54 7.50
CA GLN A 406 -14.81 -8.42 8.39
C GLN A 406 -15.68 -9.55 8.94
N SER A 407 -16.88 -9.21 9.44
CA SER A 407 -17.81 -10.17 10.08
C SER A 407 -18.41 -11.17 9.10
N VAL A 408 -18.90 -10.68 7.95
CA VAL A 408 -19.61 -11.55 6.98
C VAL A 408 -18.69 -12.63 6.38
N PRO A 409 -17.47 -12.33 5.89
CA PRO A 409 -16.56 -13.37 5.42
C PRO A 409 -16.15 -14.35 6.52
N ALA A 410 -15.92 -13.87 7.75
CA ALA A 410 -15.57 -14.73 8.87
C ALA A 410 -16.69 -15.72 9.21
N LEU A 411 -17.94 -15.27 9.28
CA LEU A 411 -19.11 -16.13 9.48
C LEU A 411 -19.27 -17.13 8.34
N ALA A 412 -19.16 -16.67 7.10
CA ALA A 412 -19.29 -17.55 5.94
C ALA A 412 -18.23 -18.65 5.90
N LEU A 413 -16.97 -18.34 6.26
CA LEU A 413 -15.90 -19.35 6.40
C LEU A 413 -16.22 -20.38 7.47
N MET A 414 -16.73 -19.96 8.63
CA MET A 414 -17.00 -20.84 9.76
C MET A 414 -18.28 -21.66 9.61
N LEU A 415 -19.23 -21.22 8.78
CA LEU A 415 -20.54 -21.84 8.64
C LEU A 415 -20.71 -22.60 7.32
N LEU A 416 -20.20 -22.07 6.20
CA LEU A 416 -20.54 -22.57 4.86
C LEU A 416 -19.40 -23.42 4.24
N LYS A 417 -18.14 -23.09 4.51
CA LYS A 417 -16.97 -23.72 3.86
C LYS A 417 -15.94 -24.22 4.87
N VAL A 418 -16.40 -24.75 5.98
CA VAL A 418 -15.55 -25.33 7.01
C VAL A 418 -15.47 -26.84 6.84
N ARG A 419 -14.26 -27.41 6.95
CA ARG A 419 -14.04 -28.86 7.10
C ARG A 419 -14.13 -29.22 8.58
N LYS A 420 -14.59 -30.45 8.88
CA LYS A 420 -14.84 -30.92 10.25
C LYS A 420 -14.31 -32.34 10.41
N GLY A 421 -13.73 -32.64 11.57
CA GLY A 421 -13.34 -33.99 12.03
C GLY A 421 -13.54 -34.11 13.53
N GLN A 422 -13.87 -35.29 14.04
CA GLN A 422 -14.00 -35.53 15.49
C GLN A 422 -12.62 -35.54 16.14
N THR A 423 -11.62 -36.01 15.41
CA THR A 423 -10.21 -36.03 15.83
C THR A 423 -9.35 -35.22 14.84
N PRO A 424 -8.12 -34.84 15.20
CA PRO A 424 -7.18 -34.20 14.28
C PRO A 424 -6.93 -35.01 13.01
N GLU A 425 -6.83 -36.33 13.13
CA GLU A 425 -6.59 -37.24 12.00
C GLU A 425 -7.75 -37.26 11.02
N GLN A 426 -8.99 -37.28 11.52
CA GLN A 426 -10.19 -37.17 10.68
C GLN A 426 -10.26 -35.81 9.98
N LEU A 427 -9.91 -34.73 10.70
CA LEU A 427 -9.85 -33.40 10.09
C LEU A 427 -8.81 -33.34 8.99
N ALA A 428 -7.61 -33.87 9.24
CA ALA A 428 -6.53 -33.93 8.26
C ALA A 428 -6.97 -34.67 6.99
N SER A 429 -7.57 -35.83 7.14
CA SER A 429 -8.11 -36.62 6.03
C SER A 429 -9.20 -35.86 5.24
N ALA A 430 -10.10 -35.16 5.93
CA ALA A 430 -11.12 -34.33 5.30
C ALA A 430 -10.57 -33.13 4.49
N CYS A 431 -9.36 -32.69 4.82
CA CYS A 431 -8.64 -31.60 4.14
C CYS A 431 -7.59 -32.07 3.13
N GLY A 432 -7.35 -33.37 3.02
CA GLY A 432 -6.27 -33.92 2.18
C GLY A 432 -4.86 -33.69 2.77
N MET A 433 -4.75 -33.50 4.08
CA MET A 433 -3.49 -33.37 4.81
C MET A 433 -2.98 -34.73 5.26
N GLN A 434 -1.73 -34.77 5.68
CA GLN A 434 -1.15 -35.97 6.34
C GLN A 434 -1.62 -36.01 7.81
N PRO A 435 -2.35 -37.07 8.26
CA PRO A 435 -2.92 -37.13 9.60
C PRO A 435 -1.87 -37.00 10.71
N ALA A 436 -0.72 -37.66 10.56
CA ALA A 436 0.36 -37.60 11.53
C ALA A 436 0.96 -36.20 11.69
N GLU A 437 1.05 -35.41 10.59
CA GLU A 437 1.62 -34.06 10.64
C GLU A 437 0.69 -33.09 11.37
N LEU A 438 -0.62 -33.11 11.09
CA LEU A 438 -1.57 -32.26 11.81
C LEU A 438 -1.63 -32.62 13.31
N SER A 439 -1.64 -33.92 13.64
CA SER A 439 -1.64 -34.35 15.04
C SER A 439 -0.37 -33.90 15.76
N ARG A 440 0.80 -34.02 15.13
CA ARG A 440 2.08 -33.55 15.68
C ARG A 440 2.07 -32.01 15.87
N ALA A 441 1.58 -31.24 14.88
CA ALA A 441 1.47 -29.80 14.98
C ALA A 441 0.58 -29.38 16.16
N LEU A 442 -0.59 -30.01 16.33
CA LEU A 442 -1.50 -29.75 17.45
C LEU A 442 -0.90 -30.15 18.80
N GLN A 443 -0.21 -31.29 18.89
CA GLN A 443 0.45 -31.71 20.11
C GLN A 443 1.54 -30.73 20.55
N ALA A 444 2.42 -30.33 19.62
CA ALA A 444 3.47 -29.35 19.89
C ALA A 444 2.88 -27.99 20.30
N TYR A 445 1.86 -27.51 19.58
CA TYR A 445 1.19 -26.28 19.94
C TYR A 445 0.49 -26.36 21.32
N ASN A 446 -0.17 -27.45 21.63
CA ASN A 446 -0.83 -27.64 22.91
C ASN A 446 0.16 -27.74 24.09
N ALA A 447 1.33 -28.33 23.88
CA ALA A 447 2.42 -28.32 24.88
C ALA A 447 2.88 -26.87 25.14
N ALA A 448 3.07 -26.07 24.08
CA ALA A 448 3.40 -24.66 24.20
C ALA A 448 2.27 -23.83 24.85
N ALA A 449 1.01 -24.17 24.59
CA ALA A 449 -0.14 -23.48 25.20
C ALA A 449 -0.34 -23.81 26.67
N ARG A 450 0.16 -24.98 27.12
CA ARG A 450 0.23 -25.36 28.56
C ARG A 450 1.46 -24.82 29.27
N GLY A 451 2.42 -24.23 28.55
CA GLY A 451 3.68 -23.76 29.11
C GLY A 451 4.71 -24.88 29.38
N THR A 452 4.50 -26.10 28.88
CA THR A 452 5.42 -27.25 29.05
C THR A 452 6.50 -27.30 27.96
N ALA A 453 6.39 -26.50 26.91
CA ALA A 453 7.38 -26.33 25.85
C ALA A 453 7.36 -24.91 25.30
N PRO A 454 8.45 -24.41 24.68
CA PRO A 454 8.43 -23.15 23.93
C PRO A 454 7.56 -23.28 22.68
N ASP A 455 6.95 -22.16 22.22
CA ASP A 455 6.28 -22.14 20.92
C ASP A 455 7.31 -22.04 19.81
N ALA A 456 7.24 -22.92 18.82
CA ALA A 456 8.20 -22.99 17.72
C ALA A 456 8.29 -21.72 16.87
N PHE A 457 7.24 -20.88 16.89
CA PHE A 457 7.17 -19.61 16.13
C PHE A 457 7.13 -18.37 17.03
N GLY A 458 7.42 -18.54 18.34
CA GLY A 458 7.48 -17.41 19.28
C GLY A 458 6.15 -16.76 19.59
N LYS A 459 5.03 -17.47 19.44
CA LYS A 459 3.70 -16.95 19.76
C LYS A 459 3.60 -16.65 21.26
N SER A 460 3.05 -15.49 21.64
CA SER A 460 2.95 -15.07 23.04
C SER A 460 1.99 -15.95 23.86
N MET A 461 2.23 -16.10 25.16
CA MET A 461 1.36 -16.88 26.05
C MET A 461 -0.09 -16.37 26.06
N GLY A 462 -0.29 -15.05 26.04
CA GLY A 462 -1.63 -14.44 26.02
C GLY A 462 -2.46 -14.79 24.78
N SER A 463 -1.79 -15.15 23.70
CA SER A 463 -2.42 -15.53 22.42
C SER A 463 -2.47 -17.03 22.19
N ARG A 464 -2.10 -17.86 23.18
CA ARG A 464 -2.23 -19.32 23.11
C ARG A 464 -3.49 -19.80 23.80
N GLN A 465 -4.07 -20.86 23.28
CA GLN A 465 -5.18 -21.58 23.89
C GLN A 465 -5.07 -23.06 23.50
N VAL A 466 -5.18 -23.95 24.47
CA VAL A 466 -5.16 -25.41 24.22
C VAL A 466 -6.31 -25.78 23.29
N LEU A 467 -6.01 -26.46 22.19
CA LEU A 467 -6.95 -26.95 21.20
C LEU A 467 -7.14 -28.46 21.40
N ASP A 468 -8.04 -28.85 22.29
CA ASP A 468 -8.28 -30.22 22.68
C ASP A 468 -9.77 -30.64 22.73
N LYS A 469 -10.67 -29.71 22.41
CA LYS A 469 -12.12 -29.97 22.46
C LYS A 469 -12.67 -30.22 21.06
N GLY A 470 -12.75 -31.49 20.66
CA GLY A 470 -13.39 -31.90 19.44
C GLY A 470 -14.89 -31.49 19.38
N PRO A 471 -15.50 -31.43 18.21
CA PRO A 471 -14.86 -31.61 16.91
C PRO A 471 -13.92 -30.47 16.54
N PHE A 472 -12.93 -30.80 15.69
CA PHE A 472 -11.99 -29.84 15.12
C PHE A 472 -12.48 -29.33 13.77
N TYR A 473 -12.10 -28.10 13.42
CA TYR A 473 -12.54 -27.41 12.23
C TYR A 473 -11.35 -26.79 11.49
N ALA A 474 -11.37 -26.84 10.15
CA ALA A 474 -10.40 -26.17 9.30
C ALA A 474 -11.12 -25.22 8.34
N CYS A 475 -10.76 -23.94 8.40
CA CYS A 475 -11.22 -22.91 7.50
C CYS A 475 -10.15 -22.70 6.41
N ASP A 476 -10.55 -22.77 5.14
CA ASP A 476 -9.66 -22.47 4.01
C ASP A 476 -9.35 -20.97 3.99
N ILE A 477 -8.10 -20.61 4.22
CA ILE A 477 -7.59 -19.24 4.15
C ILE A 477 -6.67 -19.01 2.95
N GLY A 478 -6.68 -19.92 1.98
CA GLY A 478 -5.86 -19.84 0.77
C GLY A 478 -6.28 -18.72 -0.19
N VAL A 479 -5.44 -18.46 -1.17
CA VAL A 479 -5.62 -17.42 -2.20
C VAL A 479 -6.87 -17.65 -3.06
N GLY A 480 -7.21 -18.92 -3.31
CA GLY A 480 -8.34 -19.30 -4.16
C GLY A 480 -9.72 -19.19 -3.52
N ASN A 481 -9.81 -18.80 -2.24
CA ASN A 481 -11.10 -18.73 -1.54
C ASN A 481 -11.87 -17.46 -1.94
N PRO A 482 -13.04 -17.58 -2.63
CA PRO A 482 -13.79 -16.42 -3.08
C PRO A 482 -14.52 -15.68 -1.94
N ILE A 483 -14.78 -16.35 -0.81
CA ILE A 483 -15.45 -15.75 0.35
C ILE A 483 -14.48 -14.90 1.15
N PHE A 484 -13.21 -15.30 1.17
CA PHE A 484 -12.16 -14.64 1.94
C PHE A 484 -10.95 -14.36 1.04
N PRO A 485 -11.11 -13.45 0.05
CA PRO A 485 -10.06 -13.19 -0.93
C PRO A 485 -8.81 -12.64 -0.25
N LEU A 486 -7.63 -13.08 -0.72
CA LEU A 486 -6.34 -12.60 -0.24
C LEU A 486 -5.90 -11.42 -1.10
N GLY A 487 -5.97 -10.23 -0.53
CA GLY A 487 -5.59 -8.99 -1.19
C GLY A 487 -4.09 -8.86 -1.41
N ALA A 488 -3.69 -8.27 -2.53
CA ALA A 488 -2.29 -8.02 -2.82
C ALA A 488 -2.06 -6.66 -3.51
N LEU A 489 -0.89 -6.06 -3.23
CA LEU A 489 -0.40 -4.87 -3.91
C LEU A 489 1.11 -4.98 -4.16
N THR A 490 1.61 -4.34 -5.21
CA THR A 490 3.03 -4.34 -5.58
C THR A 490 3.83 -3.35 -4.75
N LEU A 491 5.07 -3.71 -4.41
CA LEU A 491 5.98 -2.93 -3.58
C LEU A 491 7.23 -2.46 -4.34
N GLY A 492 7.62 -3.15 -5.42
CA GLY A 492 8.73 -2.76 -6.28
C GLY A 492 8.43 -1.54 -7.13
N GLY A 493 9.47 -0.86 -7.63
CA GLY A 493 9.36 0.36 -8.41
C GLY A 493 10.70 0.81 -9.00
N LEU A 494 10.76 2.07 -9.43
CA LEU A 494 11.98 2.73 -9.90
C LEU A 494 12.97 2.89 -8.75
N LYS A 495 14.24 2.63 -9.03
CA LYS A 495 15.32 2.97 -8.11
C LYS A 495 15.52 4.48 -8.11
N VAL A 496 15.64 5.05 -6.93
CA VAL A 496 15.83 6.49 -6.77
C VAL A 496 16.99 6.77 -5.83
N ASP A 497 17.60 7.92 -6.00
CA ASP A 497 18.50 8.48 -5.01
C ASP A 497 17.73 8.75 -3.72
N GLU A 498 18.19 8.16 -2.63
CA GLU A 498 17.50 8.20 -1.36
C GLU A 498 17.51 9.58 -0.69
N GLN A 499 18.41 10.48 -1.08
CA GLN A 499 18.49 11.82 -0.51
C GLN A 499 17.55 12.81 -1.18
N ASN A 500 17.27 12.62 -2.49
CA ASN A 500 16.56 13.62 -3.28
C ASN A 500 15.40 13.06 -4.12
N GLY A 501 15.31 11.74 -4.30
CA GLY A 501 14.24 11.08 -5.09
C GLY A 501 14.44 11.13 -6.59
N ALA A 502 15.63 11.53 -7.10
CA ALA A 502 15.96 11.45 -8.52
C ALA A 502 15.99 9.99 -8.98
N VAL A 503 15.41 9.70 -10.14
CA VAL A 503 15.42 8.35 -10.72
C VAL A 503 16.83 8.01 -11.16
N LEU A 504 17.32 6.83 -10.78
CA LEU A 504 18.65 6.34 -11.15
C LEU A 504 18.58 5.40 -12.36
N ASP A 505 19.61 5.44 -13.17
CA ASP A 505 19.86 4.46 -14.24
C ASP A 505 20.49 3.16 -13.69
N ALA A 506 20.82 2.21 -14.57
CA ALA A 506 21.43 0.94 -14.20
C ALA A 506 22.86 1.09 -13.64
N GLN A 507 23.54 2.22 -13.88
CA GLN A 507 24.85 2.57 -13.35
C GLN A 507 24.79 3.35 -12.05
N GLY A 508 23.56 3.63 -11.55
CA GLY A 508 23.32 4.41 -10.35
C GLY A 508 23.48 5.92 -10.54
N GLN A 509 23.47 6.40 -11.80
CA GLN A 509 23.54 7.83 -12.09
C GLN A 509 22.12 8.42 -12.17
N PRO A 510 21.90 9.63 -11.64
CA PRO A 510 20.60 10.29 -11.71
C PRO A 510 20.24 10.71 -13.12
N ILE A 511 19.01 10.38 -13.55
CA ILE A 511 18.44 10.90 -14.80
C ILE A 511 18.00 12.34 -14.57
N ALA A 512 18.68 13.27 -15.23
CA ALA A 512 18.46 14.69 -15.05
C ALA A 512 17.01 15.08 -15.33
N GLY A 513 16.38 15.85 -14.43
CA GLY A 513 15.01 16.31 -14.56
C GLY A 513 13.93 15.26 -14.28
N LEU A 514 14.29 14.05 -13.82
CA LEU A 514 13.32 13.00 -13.51
C LEU A 514 13.39 12.55 -12.05
N TYR A 515 12.27 12.61 -11.36
CA TYR A 515 12.10 12.22 -9.96
C TYR A 515 10.95 11.22 -9.81
N SER A 516 10.94 10.47 -8.72
CA SER A 516 9.82 9.57 -8.42
C SER A 516 9.51 9.50 -6.93
N ALA A 517 8.23 9.27 -6.60
CA ALA A 517 7.75 9.23 -5.22
C ALA A 517 6.61 8.22 -5.04
N GLY A 518 6.39 7.82 -3.78
CA GLY A 518 5.40 6.80 -3.41
C GLY A 518 5.72 5.46 -4.07
N ARG A 519 4.70 4.64 -4.33
CA ARG A 519 4.89 3.27 -4.86
C ARG A 519 5.33 3.20 -6.34
N THR A 520 5.56 4.32 -7.01
CA THR A 520 6.24 4.33 -8.31
C THR A 520 7.74 4.14 -8.11
N ALA A 521 8.27 4.54 -6.95
CA ALA A 521 9.65 4.41 -6.53
C ALA A 521 9.85 3.32 -5.47
N ILE A 522 11.08 2.86 -5.31
CA ILE A 522 11.50 2.15 -4.10
C ILE A 522 11.53 3.13 -2.94
N GLY A 523 10.91 2.76 -1.83
CA GLY A 523 10.84 3.54 -0.60
C GLY A 523 10.78 2.65 0.64
N VAL A 524 10.52 3.24 1.79
CA VAL A 524 10.49 2.54 3.10
C VAL A 524 9.49 1.39 3.10
N ALA A 525 8.40 1.49 2.34
CA ALA A 525 7.36 0.46 2.24
C ALA A 525 7.66 -0.65 1.22
N SER A 526 8.85 -0.72 0.61
CA SER A 526 9.10 -1.58 -0.56
C SER A 526 9.66 -2.98 -0.23
N HIS A 527 9.76 -3.38 1.05
CA HIS A 527 10.12 -4.74 1.44
C HIS A 527 8.93 -5.54 1.94
N LEU A 528 8.36 -5.15 3.08
CA LEU A 528 7.16 -5.72 3.67
C LEU A 528 6.20 -4.59 4.06
N TYR A 529 4.93 -4.79 3.81
CA TYR A 529 3.92 -3.78 4.08
C TYR A 529 3.38 -3.91 5.50
N ILE A 530 3.37 -2.82 6.24
CA ILE A 530 2.58 -2.61 7.46
C ILE A 530 1.55 -1.51 7.20
N SER A 531 0.41 -1.56 7.89
CA SER A 531 -0.69 -0.63 7.61
C SER A 531 -0.27 0.81 7.89
N GLY A 532 -0.44 1.66 6.90
CA GLY A 532 -0.11 3.08 6.98
C GLY A 532 1.30 3.43 6.48
N LEU A 533 2.24 2.48 6.38
CA LEU A 533 3.61 2.77 5.98
C LEU A 533 3.70 3.35 4.55
N SER A 534 2.91 2.82 3.63
CA SER A 534 2.88 3.33 2.25
C SER A 534 2.35 4.77 2.15
N LEU A 535 1.38 5.18 2.98
CA LEU A 535 0.91 6.58 3.01
C LEU A 535 1.94 7.49 3.68
N ALA A 536 2.60 7.05 4.75
CA ALA A 536 3.68 7.79 5.37
C ALA A 536 4.86 7.99 4.40
N ASP A 537 5.22 6.94 3.65
CA ASP A 537 6.23 7.03 2.58
C ASP A 537 5.80 7.98 1.45
N CYS A 538 4.51 8.01 1.07
CA CYS A 538 4.00 8.99 0.11
C CYS A 538 4.23 10.43 0.56
N VAL A 539 4.04 10.73 1.86
CA VAL A 539 4.30 12.06 2.41
C VAL A 539 5.79 12.36 2.41
N PHE A 540 6.60 11.44 2.93
CA PHE A 540 8.05 11.60 3.03
C PHE A 540 8.69 11.75 1.65
N SER A 541 8.47 10.79 0.74
CA SER A 541 9.11 10.77 -0.59
C SER A 541 8.58 11.87 -1.51
N GLY A 542 7.27 12.19 -1.44
CA GLY A 542 6.68 13.27 -2.24
C GLY A 542 7.27 14.63 -1.89
N ARG A 543 7.36 14.95 -0.59
CA ARG A 543 7.98 16.19 -0.10
C ARG A 543 9.47 16.24 -0.43
N ARG A 544 10.21 15.13 -0.24
CA ARG A 544 11.64 15.02 -0.58
C ARG A 544 11.88 15.34 -2.05
N ALA A 545 11.16 14.69 -2.97
CA ALA A 545 11.31 14.93 -4.41
C ALA A 545 10.99 16.39 -4.79
N ALA A 546 9.97 16.98 -4.17
CA ALA A 546 9.59 18.36 -4.43
C ALA A 546 10.64 19.36 -3.94
N ARG A 547 11.24 19.16 -2.76
CA ARG A 547 12.32 19.99 -2.26
C ARG A 547 13.53 19.95 -3.19
N ALA A 548 13.93 18.75 -3.60
CA ALA A 548 15.05 18.56 -4.49
C ALA A 548 14.86 19.26 -5.84
N ILE A 549 13.72 19.05 -6.49
CA ILE A 549 13.44 19.62 -7.82
C ILE A 549 13.31 21.15 -7.76
N THR A 550 12.93 21.73 -6.61
CA THR A 550 12.82 23.18 -6.42
C THR A 550 14.12 23.82 -5.90
N GLY A 551 15.19 23.04 -5.70
CA GLY A 551 16.49 23.54 -5.27
C GLY A 551 16.59 23.83 -3.76
N HIS A 552 15.66 23.30 -2.94
CA HIS A 552 15.72 23.42 -1.48
C HIS A 552 16.37 22.18 -0.88
N SER A 553 17.54 22.33 -0.23
CA SER A 553 18.25 21.23 0.43
C SER A 553 17.44 20.68 1.61
N THR A 554 17.50 19.36 1.82
CA THR A 554 16.91 18.68 2.99
C THR A 554 17.65 18.98 4.31
N CYS A 555 18.83 19.60 4.25
CA CYS A 555 19.64 20.02 5.40
C CYS A 555 19.35 21.48 5.73
N ALA A 556 18.38 21.76 6.55
CA ALA A 556 18.15 22.93 7.40
C ALA A 556 16.70 23.47 7.29
N HIS A 557 15.80 22.86 8.02
CA HIS A 557 14.75 23.62 8.69
C HIS A 557 14.72 23.10 10.12
N ASN A 558 15.55 23.69 10.97
CA ASN A 558 15.30 23.82 12.39
C ASN A 558 13.93 24.48 12.53
N ASP A 559 13.04 23.83 13.28
CA ASP A 559 11.70 24.30 13.63
C ASP A 559 11.75 25.69 14.31
N ALA A 560 11.77 26.75 13.50
CA ALA A 560 11.69 28.12 14.00
C ALA A 560 10.23 28.61 14.16
N HIS A 561 9.25 27.75 13.95
CA HIS A 561 7.82 28.11 14.07
C HIS A 561 7.05 27.42 15.22
N ALA A 562 7.75 26.68 16.11
CA ALA A 562 7.09 26.02 17.26
C ALA A 562 7.10 26.82 18.57
N THR A 563 7.67 28.04 18.60
CA THR A 563 7.83 28.82 19.84
C THR A 563 7.07 30.14 19.88
N ALA A 564 6.12 30.40 18.99
CA ALA A 564 5.39 31.66 18.96
C ALA A 564 3.90 31.56 19.33
N GLN A 565 3.46 30.50 20.03
CA GLN A 565 2.09 30.42 20.57
C GLN A 565 2.02 29.80 21.97
N THR A 566 2.94 30.18 22.85
CA THR A 566 2.74 30.06 24.31
C THR A 566 3.35 31.30 24.95
N ALA A 567 2.65 32.42 24.87
CA ALA A 567 2.71 33.54 25.81
C ALA A 567 1.29 34.12 25.95
#